data_411043ceb3ee4277cf496478153ccdc1
#
_entry.id   411043ceb3ee4277cf496478153ccdc1
#
_cell.length_a   1.000
_cell.length_b   1.000
_cell.length_c   1.000
_cell.angle_alpha   90.00
_cell.angle_beta   90.00
_cell.angle_gamma   90.00
#
_symmetry.space_group_name_H-M   'P 1'
#
loop_
_entity.id
_entity.type
_entity.pdbx_description
1 polymer ?
#
loop_
_entity_poly.entity_id
_entity_poly.type
_entity_poly.pdbx_seq_one_letter_code
_entity_poly.pdbx_strand_id
1 'polypeptide(L)'
;MAVGVKGSTNASGLTIVAGAEVQPREVKLEDLTEADYADYVLVKGVQVLKGSDGAAWATSGEKKARVWGAKLKVSGVTIDKDFDQKYYDIEAIYGTDVYKEVFFEALHLMKSPVEVAAPTAISVLSTDSKEANGMLYNIHGQRVSNNYRGLIIRNGKKMINK
;
A
#
# COMPACT_ATOMS: atom_id res chain seq x y z
N MET A 1 8.20 -17.86 13.26
CA MET A 1 6.87 -17.36 13.70
C MET A 1 6.45 -18.14 14.93
N ALA A 2 6.29 -17.51 16.06
CA ALA A 2 5.76 -18.15 17.25
C ALA A 2 4.24 -17.94 17.27
N VAL A 3 3.47 -18.96 17.04
CA VAL A 3 2.01 -18.92 17.24
C VAL A 3 1.76 -19.04 18.73
N GLY A 4 1.49 -17.90 19.37
CA GLY A 4 1.09 -17.87 20.78
C GLY A 4 -0.37 -18.28 20.93
N VAL A 5 -0.64 -19.49 21.37
CA VAL A 5 -1.99 -19.90 21.79
C VAL A 5 -2.20 -19.35 23.20
N LYS A 6 -3.05 -18.33 23.33
CA LYS A 6 -3.42 -17.76 24.62
C LYS A 6 -4.35 -18.74 25.33
N GLY A 7 -3.88 -19.32 26.41
CA GLY A 7 -4.79 -20.01 27.37
C GLY A 7 -4.59 -21.50 27.61
N SER A 8 -3.57 -22.16 27.08
CA SER A 8 -3.24 -23.54 27.47
C SER A 8 -1.81 -23.64 27.97
N THR A 9 -1.67 -23.90 29.27
CA THR A 9 -0.38 -24.22 29.88
C THR A 9 0.04 -25.68 29.64
N ASN A 10 -0.76 -26.47 28.92
CA ASN A 10 -0.56 -27.91 28.72
C ASN A 10 -0.71 -28.31 27.24
N ALA A 11 -0.03 -27.62 26.33
CA ALA A 11 0.13 -28.10 24.95
C ALA A 11 1.25 -29.16 24.89
N SER A 12 1.06 -30.30 25.57
CA SER A 12 1.90 -31.48 25.36
C SER A 12 1.50 -32.11 24.05
N GLY A 13 2.43 -32.15 23.08
CA GLY A 13 2.20 -32.79 21.79
C GLY A 13 2.20 -31.85 20.59
N LEU A 14 2.46 -30.54 20.79
CA LEU A 14 2.65 -29.62 19.66
C LEU A 14 4.08 -29.71 19.13
N THR A 15 4.25 -30.29 17.95
CA THR A 15 5.54 -30.28 17.25
C THR A 15 5.56 -29.09 16.33
N ILE A 16 6.44 -28.12 16.59
CA ILE A 16 6.68 -27.00 15.64
C ILE A 16 7.67 -27.50 14.61
N VAL A 17 7.19 -27.68 13.38
CA VAL A 17 8.05 -27.99 12.23
C VAL A 17 8.43 -26.68 11.56
N ALA A 18 9.72 -26.50 11.27
CA ALA A 18 10.15 -25.37 10.45
C ALA A 18 9.49 -25.49 9.07
N GLY A 19 8.63 -24.53 8.76
CA GLY A 19 7.95 -24.41 7.47
C GLY A 19 8.66 -23.45 6.53
N ALA A 20 8.17 -23.32 5.30
CA ALA A 20 8.56 -22.26 4.39
C ALA A 20 8.23 -20.88 5.03
N GLU A 21 9.08 -19.90 4.75
CA GLU A 21 8.82 -18.51 5.16
C GLU A 21 7.52 -18.04 4.51
N VAL A 22 6.57 -17.60 5.34
CA VAL A 22 5.31 -17.05 4.83
C VAL A 22 5.59 -15.64 4.31
N GLN A 23 5.32 -15.42 3.03
CA GLN A 23 5.45 -14.11 2.40
C GLN A 23 4.15 -13.32 2.55
N PRO A 24 4.21 -12.00 2.81
CA PRO A 24 3.02 -11.17 2.87
C PRO A 24 2.38 -11.03 1.48
N ARG A 25 1.06 -10.97 1.44
CA ARG A 25 0.31 -10.61 0.24
C ARG A 25 0.41 -9.10 -0.01
N GLU A 26 0.92 -8.71 -1.17
CA GLU A 26 0.94 -7.30 -1.56
C GLU A 26 -0.48 -6.82 -1.86
N VAL A 27 -0.87 -5.68 -1.27
CA VAL A 27 -2.22 -5.14 -1.36
C VAL A 27 -2.20 -3.63 -1.14
N LYS A 28 -3.16 -2.91 -1.72
CA LYS A 28 -3.37 -1.50 -1.40
C LYS A 28 -4.24 -1.37 -0.15
N LEU A 29 -4.01 -0.30 0.63
CA LEU A 29 -4.79 -0.07 1.84
C LEU A 29 -6.29 0.05 1.55
N GLU A 30 -6.66 0.73 0.45
CA GLU A 30 -8.04 0.94 0.04
C GLU A 30 -8.78 -0.36 -0.34
N ASP A 31 -8.06 -1.40 -0.76
CA ASP A 31 -8.63 -2.68 -1.20
C ASP A 31 -8.87 -3.64 -0.02
N LEU A 32 -8.35 -3.34 1.17
CA LEU A 32 -8.52 -4.17 2.37
C LEU A 32 -9.97 -4.07 2.90
N THR A 33 -10.53 -5.21 3.24
CA THR A 33 -11.89 -5.35 3.78
C THR A 33 -11.90 -6.23 5.02
N GLU A 34 -13.06 -6.38 5.66
CA GLU A 34 -13.21 -7.30 6.80
C GLU A 34 -12.91 -8.76 6.45
N ALA A 35 -13.07 -9.15 5.19
CA ALA A 35 -12.72 -10.49 4.73
C ALA A 35 -11.21 -10.79 4.79
N ASP A 36 -10.39 -9.75 4.82
CA ASP A 36 -8.92 -9.84 4.89
C ASP A 36 -8.40 -9.83 6.34
N TYR A 37 -9.27 -9.84 7.34
CA TYR A 37 -8.83 -9.88 8.74
C TYR A 37 -8.04 -11.13 9.04
N ALA A 38 -6.93 -10.96 9.74
CA ALA A 38 -5.88 -11.93 10.04
C ALA A 38 -4.93 -12.25 8.88
N ASP A 39 -5.08 -11.63 7.71
CA ASP A 39 -4.14 -11.77 6.60
C ASP A 39 -2.80 -11.10 6.92
N TYR A 40 -1.72 -11.76 6.48
CA TYR A 40 -0.39 -11.18 6.47
C TYR A 40 -0.19 -10.41 5.17
N VAL A 41 -0.10 -9.07 5.29
CA VAL A 41 -0.12 -8.14 4.16
C VAL A 41 1.12 -7.26 4.11
N LEU A 42 1.48 -6.86 2.88
CA LEU A 42 2.42 -5.79 2.58
C LEU A 42 1.66 -4.65 1.90
N VAL A 43 1.49 -3.55 2.63
CA VAL A 43 0.88 -2.32 2.10
C VAL A 43 2.00 -1.38 1.67
N LYS A 44 2.13 -1.13 0.36
CA LYS A 44 3.22 -0.34 -0.20
C LYS A 44 2.88 1.13 -0.35
N GLY A 45 3.89 2.00 -0.08
CA GLY A 45 3.83 3.43 -0.36
C GLY A 45 2.67 4.14 0.32
N VAL A 46 2.22 3.67 1.47
CA VAL A 46 1.09 4.26 2.18
C VAL A 46 1.54 5.46 3.02
N GLN A 47 0.77 6.56 2.96
CA GLN A 47 1.05 7.71 3.80
C GLN A 47 0.67 7.44 5.25
N VAL A 48 1.55 7.82 6.18
CA VAL A 48 1.27 7.71 7.61
C VAL A 48 1.12 9.11 8.19
N LEU A 49 0.01 9.34 8.86
CA LEU A 49 -0.34 10.60 9.52
C LEU A 49 -0.41 10.42 11.03
N LYS A 50 -0.07 11.48 11.75
CA LYS A 50 -0.21 11.52 13.20
C LYS A 50 -1.63 11.92 13.59
N GLY A 51 -2.32 11.07 14.33
CA GLY A 51 -3.62 11.37 14.91
C GLY A 51 -3.53 12.37 16.07
N SER A 52 -4.66 12.92 16.47
CA SER A 52 -4.78 13.83 17.63
C SER A 52 -4.37 13.17 18.95
N ASP A 53 -4.45 11.86 19.03
CA ASP A 53 -3.97 11.03 20.17
C ASP A 53 -2.47 10.68 20.07
N GLY A 54 -1.78 11.20 19.07
CA GLY A 54 -0.38 10.91 18.79
C GLY A 54 -0.12 9.57 18.11
N ALA A 55 -1.17 8.80 17.80
CA ALA A 55 -1.03 7.52 17.12
C ALA A 55 -0.70 7.67 15.65
N ALA A 56 -0.04 6.65 15.07
CA ALA A 56 0.25 6.56 13.65
C ALA A 56 -0.95 5.95 12.92
N TRP A 57 -1.38 6.58 11.83
CA TRP A 57 -2.48 6.15 10.99
C TRP A 57 -2.02 6.03 9.53
N ALA A 58 -2.02 4.82 8.99
CA ALA A 58 -1.88 4.61 7.56
C ALA A 58 -3.16 5.08 6.85
N THR A 59 -3.01 5.89 5.80
CA THR A 59 -4.13 6.52 5.10
C THR A 59 -4.01 6.38 3.59
N SER A 60 -5.12 6.05 2.93
CA SER A 60 -5.24 6.03 1.47
C SER A 60 -6.67 6.42 1.10
N GLY A 61 -6.85 7.62 0.49
CA GLY A 61 -8.18 8.18 0.26
C GLY A 61 -8.95 8.35 1.57
N GLU A 62 -10.13 7.72 1.65
CA GLU A 62 -10.96 7.74 2.86
C GLU A 62 -10.61 6.62 3.86
N LYS A 63 -9.84 5.61 3.40
CA LYS A 63 -9.46 4.46 4.21
C LYS A 63 -8.38 4.84 5.22
N LYS A 64 -8.55 4.36 6.46
CA LYS A 64 -7.61 4.55 7.56
C LYS A 64 -7.43 3.24 8.32
N ALA A 65 -6.18 2.92 8.64
CA ALA A 65 -5.87 1.83 9.56
C ALA A 65 -4.79 2.28 10.55
N ARG A 66 -4.97 1.97 11.82
CA ARG A 66 -3.99 2.32 12.85
C ARG A 66 -2.76 1.46 12.70
N VAL A 67 -1.58 2.07 12.68
CA VAL A 67 -0.29 1.36 12.67
C VAL A 67 0.09 1.02 14.12
N TRP A 68 0.17 -0.27 14.40
CA TRP A 68 0.31 -0.75 15.78
C TRP A 68 1.45 -1.76 15.94
N GLY A 69 2.55 -1.35 16.59
CA GLY A 69 3.73 -2.21 16.80
C GLY A 69 3.68 -3.08 18.03
N ALA A 70 3.03 -2.62 19.10
CA ALA A 70 3.23 -3.19 20.43
C ALA A 70 2.40 -4.44 20.74
N LYS A 71 1.28 -4.70 20.04
CA LYS A 71 0.33 -5.75 20.45
C LYS A 71 0.79 -7.16 20.20
N LEU A 72 1.56 -7.39 19.15
CA LEU A 72 2.09 -8.72 18.84
C LEU A 72 3.34 -9.05 19.67
N LYS A 73 3.78 -8.15 20.56
CA LYS A 73 4.98 -8.30 21.39
C LYS A 73 6.23 -8.70 20.57
N VAL A 74 6.29 -8.30 19.32
CA VAL A 74 7.47 -8.44 18.50
C VAL A 74 8.46 -7.38 19.00
N SER A 75 9.50 -7.82 19.70
CA SER A 75 10.48 -6.91 20.32
C SER A 75 11.15 -6.05 19.25
N GLY A 76 11.14 -4.74 19.47
CA GLY A 76 11.83 -3.78 18.62
C GLY A 76 11.09 -3.37 17.34
N VAL A 77 9.88 -3.88 17.09
CA VAL A 77 9.09 -3.49 15.92
C VAL A 77 8.24 -2.26 16.24
N THR A 78 8.64 -1.14 15.71
CA THR A 78 7.95 0.15 15.89
C THR A 78 8.06 0.97 14.60
N ILE A 79 7.17 1.95 14.45
CA ILE A 79 7.35 3.02 13.48
C ILE A 79 8.24 4.13 14.09
N ASP A 80 8.99 4.85 13.27
CA ASP A 80 9.81 5.97 13.70
C ASP A 80 9.00 7.06 14.41
N LYS A 81 9.64 7.84 15.30
CA LYS A 81 8.93 8.89 16.06
C LYS A 81 8.49 10.06 15.19
N ASP A 82 9.19 10.31 14.10
CA ASP A 82 8.96 11.38 13.11
C ASP A 82 8.27 10.87 11.84
N PHE A 83 7.34 9.94 12.01
CA PHE A 83 6.60 9.30 10.93
C PHE A 83 5.60 10.20 10.22
N ASP A 84 5.22 11.34 10.81
CA ASP A 84 4.12 12.16 10.33
C ASP A 84 4.34 12.67 8.91
N GLN A 85 3.33 12.50 8.07
CA GLN A 85 3.29 12.87 6.64
C GLN A 85 4.30 12.12 5.75
N LYS A 86 4.97 11.10 6.25
CA LYS A 86 5.89 10.26 5.48
C LYS A 86 5.18 9.07 4.87
N TYR A 87 5.85 8.43 3.91
CA TYR A 87 5.36 7.26 3.20
C TYR A 87 6.15 6.03 3.59
N TYR A 88 5.45 4.90 3.73
CA TYR A 88 6.05 3.65 4.19
C TYR A 88 5.54 2.44 3.41
N ASP A 89 6.41 1.46 3.27
CA ASP A 89 6.04 0.08 3.02
C ASP A 89 5.81 -0.59 4.38
N ILE A 90 4.60 -1.09 4.61
CA ILE A 90 4.17 -1.64 5.90
C ILE A 90 3.86 -3.12 5.77
N GLU A 91 4.63 -3.95 6.46
CA GLU A 91 4.43 -5.39 6.57
C GLU A 91 3.75 -5.72 7.90
N ALA A 92 2.51 -6.22 7.85
CA ALA A 92 1.65 -6.32 9.03
C ALA A 92 0.62 -7.44 8.92
N ILE A 93 0.03 -7.84 10.05
CA ILE A 93 -1.24 -8.55 10.08
C ILE A 93 -2.35 -7.50 10.09
N TYR A 94 -3.24 -7.57 9.10
CA TYR A 94 -4.41 -6.69 9.05
C TYR A 94 -5.52 -7.20 9.98
N GLY A 95 -6.22 -6.30 10.63
CA GLY A 95 -7.29 -6.66 11.55
C GLY A 95 -7.95 -5.47 12.21
N THR A 96 -8.55 -5.71 13.36
CA THR A 96 -9.17 -4.66 14.17
C THR A 96 -8.47 -4.49 15.50
N ASP A 97 -8.65 -3.34 16.10
CA ASP A 97 -8.26 -3.06 17.46
C ASP A 97 -9.30 -2.20 18.18
N VAL A 98 -9.20 -2.15 19.49
CA VAL A 98 -10.09 -1.38 20.37
C VAL A 98 -9.26 -0.46 21.25
N TYR A 99 -9.59 0.81 21.21
CA TYR A 99 -9.05 1.78 22.15
C TYR A 99 -10.17 2.66 22.70
N LYS A 100 -10.31 2.69 24.01
CA LYS A 100 -11.40 3.44 24.71
C LYS A 100 -12.79 3.15 24.13
N GLU A 101 -13.10 1.86 23.99
CA GLU A 101 -14.39 1.36 23.46
C GLU A 101 -14.69 1.68 21.97
N VAL A 102 -13.74 2.28 21.27
CA VAL A 102 -13.85 2.53 19.83
C VAL A 102 -13.11 1.45 19.06
N PHE A 103 -13.81 0.79 18.12
CA PHE A 103 -13.22 -0.16 17.17
C PHE A 103 -12.65 0.61 15.99
N PHE A 104 -11.51 0.16 15.50
CA PHE A 104 -10.87 0.68 14.30
C PHE A 104 -10.06 -0.41 13.61
N GLU A 105 -9.88 -0.25 12.31
CA GLU A 105 -8.99 -1.10 11.53
C GLU A 105 -7.54 -0.85 11.92
N ALA A 106 -6.73 -1.90 11.91
CA ALA A 106 -5.35 -1.85 12.36
C ALA A 106 -4.40 -2.69 11.50
N LEU A 107 -3.21 -2.17 11.34
CA LEU A 107 -2.04 -2.86 10.79
C LEU A 107 -1.10 -3.21 11.96
N HIS A 108 -1.14 -4.47 12.38
CA HIS A 108 -0.28 -4.98 13.45
C HIS A 108 1.08 -5.33 12.87
N LEU A 109 2.06 -4.48 13.13
CA LEU A 109 3.40 -4.59 12.52
C LEU A 109 4.06 -5.93 12.80
N MET A 110 4.55 -6.56 11.74
CA MET A 110 5.40 -7.76 11.81
C MET A 110 6.88 -7.41 11.66
N LYS A 111 7.19 -6.35 10.92
CA LYS A 111 8.52 -5.75 10.78
C LYS A 111 8.42 -4.24 10.93
N SER A 112 9.55 -3.58 11.23
CA SER A 112 9.60 -2.12 11.23
C SER A 112 9.30 -1.61 9.81
N PRO A 113 8.37 -0.64 9.66
CA PRO A 113 8.06 -0.06 8.36
C PRO A 113 9.29 0.53 7.68
N VAL A 114 9.35 0.42 6.37
CA VAL A 114 10.44 0.98 5.56
C VAL A 114 9.97 2.30 4.97
N GLU A 115 10.63 3.41 5.32
CA GLU A 115 10.34 4.71 4.73
C GLU A 115 10.66 4.69 3.22
N VAL A 116 9.72 5.17 2.41
CA VAL A 116 9.85 5.26 0.96
C VAL A 116 9.56 6.68 0.49
N ALA A 117 10.01 7.02 -0.71
CA ALA A 117 9.70 8.32 -1.30
C ALA A 117 8.19 8.47 -1.53
N ALA A 118 7.66 9.68 -1.34
CA ALA A 118 6.28 9.99 -1.70
C ALA A 118 6.02 9.57 -3.16
N PRO A 119 4.87 8.91 -3.45
CA PRO A 119 4.53 8.62 -4.82
C PRO A 119 4.48 9.94 -5.59
N THR A 120 5.37 10.09 -6.57
CA THR A 120 5.32 11.23 -7.46
C THR A 120 4.00 11.13 -8.24
N ALA A 121 3.23 12.22 -8.31
CA ALA A 121 1.93 12.28 -9.00
C ALA A 121 2.01 11.98 -10.51
N ILE A 122 3.21 11.74 -11.01
CA ILE A 122 3.47 11.06 -12.27
C ILE A 122 3.64 9.57 -11.92
N SER A 123 2.57 8.92 -11.43
CA SER A 123 2.44 7.52 -11.73
C SER A 123 2.55 7.45 -13.25
N VAL A 124 3.63 6.84 -13.71
CA VAL A 124 3.75 6.42 -15.09
C VAL A 124 2.37 5.95 -15.49
N LEU A 125 1.69 6.70 -16.36
CA LEU A 125 0.66 6.11 -17.18
C LEU A 125 1.32 4.83 -17.67
N SER A 126 1.01 3.72 -17.02
CA SER A 126 1.38 2.42 -17.55
C SER A 126 0.82 2.48 -18.96
N THR A 127 1.72 2.69 -19.88
CA THR A 127 1.48 2.48 -21.27
C THR A 127 1.31 0.97 -21.42
N ASP A 128 0.25 0.42 -20.86
CA ASP A 128 -0.50 -0.60 -21.56
C ASP A 128 -0.99 0.08 -22.82
N SER A 129 -0.02 0.35 -23.66
CA SER A 129 -0.22 0.64 -25.05
C SER A 129 -0.74 -0.64 -25.69
N LYS A 130 -1.99 -0.98 -25.42
CA LYS A 130 -2.83 -1.46 -26.53
C LYS A 130 -2.69 -0.35 -27.54
N GLU A 131 -1.84 -0.64 -28.53
CA GLU A 131 -1.50 0.20 -29.66
C GLU A 131 -2.68 1.12 -29.99
N ALA A 132 -2.58 2.39 -29.56
CA ALA A 132 -3.37 3.45 -30.15
C ALA A 132 -2.82 3.63 -31.57
N ASN A 133 -3.08 2.59 -32.40
CA ASN A 133 -2.61 2.50 -33.75
C ASN A 133 -3.05 3.76 -34.47
N GLY A 134 -2.08 4.66 -34.65
CA GLY A 134 -2.15 5.67 -35.67
C GLY A 134 -3.03 6.90 -35.42
N MET A 135 -3.52 7.13 -34.21
CA MET A 135 -4.30 8.36 -33.95
C MET A 135 -3.38 9.59 -33.99
N LEU A 136 -3.77 10.55 -34.80
CA LEU A 136 -3.07 11.81 -34.95
C LEU A 136 -3.81 12.90 -34.17
N TYR A 137 -3.05 13.72 -33.45
CA TYR A 137 -3.57 14.87 -32.72
C TYR A 137 -2.81 16.13 -33.16
N ASN A 138 -3.51 17.26 -33.26
CA ASN A 138 -2.86 18.55 -33.39
C ASN A 138 -2.30 19.03 -32.05
N ILE A 139 -1.62 20.17 -32.05
CA ILE A 139 -1.03 20.77 -30.83
C ILE A 139 -2.06 21.19 -29.77
N HIS A 140 -3.33 21.29 -30.15
CA HIS A 140 -4.45 21.60 -29.26
C HIS A 140 -5.10 20.35 -28.69
N GLY A 141 -4.53 19.15 -28.94
CA GLY A 141 -5.07 17.87 -28.46
C GLY A 141 -6.30 17.34 -29.21
N GLN A 142 -6.68 17.98 -30.32
CA GLN A 142 -7.80 17.53 -31.13
C GLN A 142 -7.35 16.42 -32.08
N ARG A 143 -8.17 15.38 -32.24
CA ARG A 143 -7.93 14.31 -33.19
C ARG A 143 -8.05 14.84 -34.61
N VAL A 144 -7.07 14.55 -35.45
CA VAL A 144 -7.02 14.98 -36.84
C VAL A 144 -6.86 13.79 -37.77
N SER A 145 -7.24 14.01 -39.07
CA SER A 145 -7.07 13.00 -40.11
C SER A 145 -5.63 12.96 -40.62
N ASN A 146 -5.30 11.89 -41.35
CA ASN A 146 -4.00 11.76 -42.01
C ASN A 146 -3.68 12.87 -43.02
N ASN A 147 -4.71 13.59 -43.52
CA ASN A 147 -4.57 14.68 -44.46
C ASN A 147 -4.37 16.05 -43.80
N TYR A 148 -4.37 16.09 -42.47
CA TYR A 148 -4.11 17.36 -41.74
C TYR A 148 -2.68 17.81 -41.97
N ARG A 149 -2.51 19.05 -42.46
CA ARG A 149 -1.19 19.66 -42.66
C ARG A 149 -0.82 20.51 -41.47
N GLY A 150 0.39 20.32 -40.96
CA GLY A 150 0.89 21.06 -39.81
C GLY A 150 1.57 20.19 -38.79
N LEU A 151 1.72 20.72 -37.57
CA LEU A 151 2.35 20.00 -36.46
C LEU A 151 1.35 19.02 -35.86
N ILE A 152 1.73 17.76 -35.86
CA ILE A 152 0.94 16.66 -35.29
C ILE A 152 1.70 15.90 -34.21
N ILE A 153 0.96 15.26 -33.33
CA ILE A 153 1.47 14.34 -32.33
C ILE A 153 0.99 12.94 -32.68
N ARG A 154 1.91 12.03 -32.89
CA ARG A 154 1.66 10.61 -33.12
C ARG A 154 2.52 9.79 -32.21
N ASN A 155 1.92 8.86 -31.44
CA ASN A 155 2.62 8.00 -30.47
C ASN A 155 3.55 8.81 -29.54
N GLY A 156 3.08 9.97 -29.05
CA GLY A 156 3.84 10.87 -28.18
C GLY A 156 4.97 11.65 -28.86
N LYS A 157 5.20 11.49 -30.17
CA LYS A 157 6.22 12.19 -30.93
C LYS A 157 5.61 13.33 -31.76
N LYS A 158 6.24 14.52 -31.72
CA LYS A 158 5.90 15.65 -32.55
C LYS A 158 6.50 15.49 -33.94
N MET A 159 5.71 15.70 -35.00
CA MET A 159 6.16 15.68 -36.39
C MET A 159 5.39 16.67 -37.24
N ILE A 160 5.99 17.12 -38.34
CA ILE A 160 5.31 17.99 -39.31
C ILE A 160 4.76 17.10 -40.40
N ASN A 161 3.42 17.16 -40.60
CA ASN A 161 2.75 16.53 -41.71
C ASN A 161 2.63 17.58 -42.83
N LYS A 162 3.30 17.33 -43.96
CA LYS A 162 3.40 18.25 -45.11
C LYS A 162 2.25 18.02 -46.10
#